data_3d9f33ba5adfb4d6adc47f80c6e74dfe
#
_entry.id   3d9f33ba5adfb4d6adc47f80c6e74dfe
#
_cell.length_a   1.000
_cell.length_b   1.000
_cell.length_c   1.000
_cell.angle_alpha   90.00
_cell.angle_beta   90.00
_cell.angle_gamma   90.00
#
_symmetry.space_group_name_H-M   'P 1'
#
loop_
_entity.id
_entity.type
_entity.pdbx_description
1 polymer ?
#
loop_
_entity_poly.entity_id
_entity_poly.type
_entity_poly.pdbx_seq_one_letter_code
_entity_poly.pdbx_strand_id
1 'polypeptide(L)'
;MKISKNKIKIIRPDDWHLHLRDGEMLKAVLPYTTAHFSRAIIMPNLTPPITSVADAVNYRDRIKSNLRGKENFEPLMTCYLTDHTDPDEVERGFYEKIFTAVKLYPARATTNSEFGVTKWNNVHGVLERMEKIGMPLLVHGEEADPEIDIFDREAFFIDNVLSGWVTHDFPALNIVLEHITTEEGVEFVKSCGKNIAATVTPHHLVINRNDLLAGGIRPHLYCLPIAKRDKHRRALRRAITSGNRSFFLGTDSAPHTISSKESDCGCAGIFNAQNAVEIYASVFEEMNALEEFEKFASLNGP
;
A
#
# COMPACT_ATOMS: atom_id res chain seq x y z
N MET A 1 -11.45 -2.71 -21.76
CA MET A 1 -10.31 -1.96 -22.33
C MET A 1 -10.41 -1.81 -23.85
N LYS A 2 -9.93 -0.70 -24.42
CA LYS A 2 -9.79 -0.51 -25.88
C LYS A 2 -8.34 -0.08 -26.17
N ILE A 3 -7.67 -0.82 -27.05
CA ILE A 3 -6.32 -0.51 -27.52
C ILE A 3 -6.41 -0.04 -28.98
N SER A 4 -5.81 1.08 -29.28
CA SER A 4 -5.59 1.58 -30.64
C SER A 4 -4.09 1.88 -30.82
N LYS A 5 -3.64 2.10 -32.05
CA LYS A 5 -2.22 2.22 -32.43
C LYS A 5 -1.37 3.10 -31.49
N ASN A 6 -1.96 4.09 -30.79
CA ASN A 6 -1.23 5.01 -29.90
C ASN A 6 -2.03 5.39 -28.65
N LYS A 7 -3.07 4.65 -28.29
CA LYS A 7 -3.92 4.96 -27.12
C LYS A 7 -4.46 3.71 -26.47
N ILE A 8 -4.38 3.68 -25.15
CA ILE A 8 -5.04 2.68 -24.29
C ILE A 8 -6.18 3.43 -23.57
N LYS A 9 -7.38 2.87 -23.61
CA LYS A 9 -8.52 3.37 -22.86
C LYS A 9 -8.98 2.30 -21.89
N ILE A 10 -8.91 2.60 -20.60
CA ILE A 10 -9.36 1.77 -19.49
C ILE A 10 -10.41 2.49 -18.66
N ILE A 11 -11.11 1.77 -17.80
CA ILE A 11 -11.87 2.36 -16.70
C ILE A 11 -10.90 3.14 -15.82
N ARG A 12 -11.31 4.33 -15.34
CA ARG A 12 -10.48 5.14 -14.47
C ARG A 12 -10.10 4.33 -13.23
N PRO A 13 -8.79 4.15 -12.94
CA PRO A 13 -8.34 3.30 -11.85
C PRO A 13 -8.61 3.90 -10.48
N ASP A 14 -8.53 3.05 -9.46
CA ASP A 14 -8.42 3.42 -8.07
C ASP A 14 -7.00 3.15 -7.56
N ASP A 15 -6.54 3.95 -6.59
CA ASP A 15 -5.26 3.73 -5.93
C ASP A 15 -5.48 3.07 -4.57
N TRP A 16 -5.09 1.82 -4.42
CA TRP A 16 -5.35 1.05 -3.20
C TRP A 16 -4.27 1.23 -2.11
N HIS A 17 -3.33 2.18 -2.31
CA HIS A 17 -2.35 2.56 -1.29
C HIS A 17 -1.75 3.94 -1.60
N LEU A 18 -2.08 4.97 -0.81
CA LEU A 18 -1.66 6.33 -1.08
C LEU A 18 -1.37 7.11 0.20
N HIS A 19 -0.25 7.85 0.23
CA HIS A 19 0.08 8.83 1.27
C HIS A 19 -0.13 10.26 0.75
N LEU A 20 -1.14 10.95 1.26
CA LEU A 20 -1.39 12.35 0.93
C LEU A 20 -0.68 13.32 1.88
N ARG A 21 -0.19 12.82 3.04
CA ARG A 21 0.33 13.68 4.11
C ARG A 21 -0.72 14.69 4.57
N ASP A 22 -0.32 15.87 5.07
CA ASP A 22 -1.25 16.92 5.52
C ASP A 22 -0.70 18.32 5.19
N GLY A 23 -1.47 19.37 5.44
CA GLY A 23 -1.07 20.76 5.28
C GLY A 23 -0.63 21.12 3.86
N GLU A 24 0.52 21.77 3.74
CA GLU A 24 1.03 22.22 2.43
C GLU A 24 1.45 21.06 1.52
N MET A 25 1.93 19.95 2.09
CA MET A 25 2.25 18.76 1.31
C MET A 25 0.98 18.17 0.66
N LEU A 26 -0.11 18.05 1.41
CA LEU A 26 -1.40 17.60 0.88
C LEU A 26 -1.84 18.45 -0.31
N LYS A 27 -1.80 19.79 -0.17
CA LYS A 27 -2.14 20.72 -1.25
C LYS A 27 -1.29 20.53 -2.50
N ALA A 28 0.00 20.26 -2.29
CA ALA A 28 0.95 20.10 -3.39
C ALA A 28 0.75 18.79 -4.16
N VAL A 29 0.45 17.67 -3.46
CA VAL A 29 0.45 16.32 -4.08
C VAL A 29 -0.93 15.86 -4.54
N LEU A 30 -2.01 16.31 -3.90
CA LEU A 30 -3.39 15.90 -4.21
C LEU A 30 -3.76 16.02 -5.69
N PRO A 31 -3.40 17.11 -6.42
CA PRO A 31 -3.74 17.25 -7.83
C PRO A 31 -3.18 16.14 -8.73
N TYR A 32 -2.02 15.58 -8.40
CA TYR A 32 -1.42 14.49 -9.18
C TYR A 32 -2.23 13.20 -9.06
N THR A 33 -2.71 12.90 -7.86
CA THR A 33 -3.57 11.73 -7.62
C THR A 33 -4.94 11.92 -8.28
N THR A 34 -5.59 13.07 -8.04
CA THR A 34 -6.93 13.34 -8.58
C THR A 34 -6.98 13.46 -10.09
N ALA A 35 -5.86 13.65 -10.78
CA ALA A 35 -5.78 13.61 -12.23
C ALA A 35 -6.00 12.19 -12.79
N HIS A 36 -5.56 11.16 -12.08
CA HIS A 36 -5.50 9.79 -12.58
C HIS A 36 -6.52 8.86 -11.93
N PHE A 37 -6.77 9.00 -10.61
CA PHE A 37 -7.54 8.04 -9.81
C PHE A 37 -8.94 8.56 -9.46
N SER A 38 -9.94 7.64 -9.42
CA SER A 38 -11.31 7.94 -8.97
C SER A 38 -11.43 7.90 -7.47
N ARG A 39 -10.81 6.91 -6.84
CA ARG A 39 -10.76 6.69 -5.40
C ARG A 39 -9.34 6.37 -4.98
N ALA A 40 -9.02 6.59 -3.71
CA ALA A 40 -7.79 6.05 -3.15
C ALA A 40 -7.96 5.65 -1.67
N ILE A 41 -7.33 4.55 -1.28
CA ILE A 41 -7.10 4.20 0.12
C ILE A 41 -6.05 5.15 0.69
N ILE A 42 -6.46 5.95 1.68
CA ILE A 42 -5.58 6.95 2.30
C ILE A 42 -4.91 6.35 3.53
N MET A 43 -3.59 6.32 3.52
CA MET A 43 -2.80 5.80 4.63
C MET A 43 -2.89 6.71 5.86
N PRO A 44 -3.06 6.12 7.07
CA PRO A 44 -3.41 6.85 8.28
C PRO A 44 -2.19 7.32 9.08
N ASN A 45 -0.96 7.10 8.61
CA ASN A 45 0.29 7.37 9.34
C ASN A 45 0.71 8.84 9.30
N LEU A 46 -0.17 9.71 9.76
CA LEU A 46 0.16 11.09 10.06
C LEU A 46 0.83 11.23 11.44
N THR A 47 1.13 12.43 11.85
CA THR A 47 1.61 12.77 13.20
C THR A 47 0.70 13.85 13.80
N PRO A 48 -0.22 13.49 14.72
CA PRO A 48 -0.53 12.15 15.23
C PRO A 48 -1.21 11.25 14.19
N PRO A 49 -1.19 9.90 14.36
CA PRO A 49 -1.85 8.97 13.44
C PRO A 49 -3.39 9.06 13.54
N ILE A 50 -4.07 8.59 12.51
CA ILE A 50 -5.54 8.51 12.45
C ILE A 50 -5.99 7.23 13.16
N THR A 51 -6.47 7.33 14.40
CA THR A 51 -6.83 6.17 15.21
C THR A 51 -8.31 6.11 15.59
N SER A 52 -9.07 7.17 15.30
CA SER A 52 -10.49 7.26 15.61
C SER A 52 -11.33 7.68 14.40
N VAL A 53 -12.63 7.40 14.49
CA VAL A 53 -13.64 7.88 13.52
C VAL A 53 -13.59 9.40 13.37
N ALA A 54 -13.47 10.11 14.50
CA ALA A 54 -13.40 11.57 14.49
C ALA A 54 -12.16 12.08 13.74
N ASP A 55 -10.99 11.47 13.95
CA ASP A 55 -9.76 11.83 13.25
C ASP A 55 -9.89 11.58 11.75
N ALA A 56 -10.49 10.44 11.36
CA ALA A 56 -10.71 10.08 9.96
C ALA A 56 -11.66 11.06 9.26
N VAL A 57 -12.75 11.43 9.90
CA VAL A 57 -13.70 12.44 9.39
C VAL A 57 -12.98 13.78 9.21
N ASN A 58 -12.25 14.24 10.21
CA ASN A 58 -11.50 15.49 10.14
C ASN A 58 -10.45 15.47 9.02
N TYR A 59 -9.74 14.36 8.83
CA TYR A 59 -8.75 14.24 7.78
C TYR A 59 -9.40 14.18 6.40
N ARG A 60 -10.48 13.40 6.24
CA ARG A 60 -11.29 13.37 5.01
C ARG A 60 -11.78 14.76 4.61
N ASP A 61 -12.25 15.55 5.58
CA ASP A 61 -12.76 16.90 5.31
C ASP A 61 -11.62 17.83 4.89
N ARG A 62 -10.41 17.70 5.47
CA ARG A 62 -9.21 18.42 4.99
C ARG A 62 -8.85 18.05 3.55
N ILE A 63 -8.91 16.76 3.21
CA ILE A 63 -8.67 16.32 1.83
C ILE A 63 -9.71 16.91 0.89
N LYS A 64 -11.01 16.76 1.22
CA LYS A 64 -12.13 17.24 0.38
C LYS A 64 -12.10 18.77 0.21
N SER A 65 -11.73 19.52 1.22
CA SER A 65 -11.62 20.98 1.15
C SER A 65 -10.48 21.48 0.23
N ASN A 66 -9.50 20.63 -0.06
CA ASN A 66 -8.40 20.91 -1.00
C ASN A 66 -8.69 20.46 -2.44
N LEU A 67 -9.82 19.80 -2.72
CA LEU A 67 -10.27 19.52 -4.07
C LEU A 67 -10.72 20.83 -4.75
N ARG A 68 -10.37 21.00 -6.03
CA ARG A 68 -10.68 22.24 -6.79
C ARG A 68 -12.11 22.33 -7.29
N GLY A 69 -13.02 21.51 -6.73
CA GLY A 69 -14.45 21.53 -7.04
C GLY A 69 -14.87 20.91 -8.38
N LYS A 70 -13.91 20.42 -9.16
CA LYS A 70 -14.14 19.72 -10.46
C LYS A 70 -13.62 18.29 -10.45
N GLU A 71 -12.85 17.92 -9.43
CA GLU A 71 -12.31 16.58 -9.30
C GLU A 71 -13.39 15.65 -8.72
N ASN A 72 -13.69 14.59 -9.45
CA ASN A 72 -14.47 13.47 -8.93
C ASN A 72 -13.51 12.46 -8.27
N PHE A 73 -13.18 12.69 -7.01
CA PHE A 73 -12.26 11.87 -6.23
C PHE A 73 -12.84 11.58 -4.85
N GLU A 74 -12.82 10.31 -4.45
CA GLU A 74 -13.29 9.89 -3.13
C GLU A 74 -12.12 9.29 -2.32
N PRO A 75 -11.72 9.94 -1.21
CA PRO A 75 -10.75 9.39 -0.27
C PRO A 75 -11.41 8.30 0.58
N LEU A 76 -10.87 7.09 0.54
CA LEU A 76 -11.27 5.95 1.35
C LEU A 76 -10.38 5.92 2.59
N MET A 77 -10.97 6.27 3.76
CA MET A 77 -10.20 6.46 4.98
C MET A 77 -9.89 5.13 5.65
N THR A 78 -8.75 5.07 6.34
CA THR A 78 -8.29 3.91 7.11
C THR A 78 -8.00 4.25 8.56
N CYS A 79 -8.14 3.27 9.44
CA CYS A 79 -7.73 3.36 10.83
C CYS A 79 -6.30 2.85 10.99
N TYR A 80 -5.46 3.57 11.73
CA TYR A 80 -4.13 3.13 12.13
C TYR A 80 -4.23 2.12 13.29
N LEU A 81 -3.76 0.90 13.10
CA LEU A 81 -3.76 -0.13 14.14
C LEU A 81 -2.62 0.12 15.14
N THR A 82 -2.97 0.24 16.41
CA THR A 82 -2.05 0.37 17.55
C THR A 82 -2.27 -0.74 18.56
N ASP A 83 -1.37 -0.91 19.51
CA ASP A 83 -1.55 -1.83 20.64
C ASP A 83 -2.79 -1.54 21.50
N HIS A 84 -3.38 -0.36 21.37
CA HIS A 84 -4.51 0.14 22.17
C HIS A 84 -5.77 0.40 21.34
N THR A 85 -5.80 -0.04 20.09
CA THR A 85 -6.96 0.15 19.21
C THR A 85 -8.19 -0.56 19.80
N ASP A 86 -9.29 0.21 19.94
CA ASP A 86 -10.56 -0.32 20.44
C ASP A 86 -11.31 -1.04 19.30
N PRO A 87 -11.64 -2.36 19.46
CA PRO A 87 -12.45 -3.08 18.48
C PRO A 87 -13.82 -2.46 18.20
N ASP A 88 -14.44 -1.83 19.20
CA ASP A 88 -15.76 -1.22 19.05
C ASP A 88 -15.69 0.06 18.21
N GLU A 89 -14.60 0.84 18.35
CA GLU A 89 -14.35 2.02 17.50
C GLU A 89 -14.11 1.61 16.03
N VAL A 90 -13.39 0.52 15.80
CA VAL A 90 -13.15 -0.03 14.45
C VAL A 90 -14.47 -0.51 13.82
N GLU A 91 -15.27 -1.27 14.56
CA GLU A 91 -16.58 -1.76 14.11
C GLU A 91 -17.54 -0.59 13.81
N ARG A 92 -17.60 0.41 14.71
CA ARG A 92 -18.39 1.61 14.50
C ARG A 92 -18.01 2.33 13.22
N GLY A 93 -16.72 2.57 13.02
CA GLY A 93 -16.20 3.26 11.83
C GLY A 93 -16.49 2.51 10.52
N PHE A 94 -16.51 1.18 10.56
CA PHE A 94 -16.87 0.36 9.42
C PHE A 94 -18.36 0.47 9.07
N TYR A 95 -19.26 0.32 10.04
CA TYR A 95 -20.69 0.42 9.80
C TYR A 95 -21.16 1.83 9.45
N GLU A 96 -20.50 2.87 10.00
CA GLU A 96 -20.73 4.26 9.62
C GLU A 96 -20.11 4.63 8.25
N LYS A 97 -19.41 3.68 7.59
CA LYS A 97 -18.73 3.87 6.29
C LYS A 97 -17.68 5.00 6.34
N ILE A 98 -17.04 5.17 7.48
CA ILE A 98 -15.92 6.08 7.67
C ILE A 98 -14.60 5.35 7.40
N PHE A 99 -14.41 4.18 8.05
CA PHE A 99 -13.26 3.33 7.77
C PHE A 99 -13.58 2.33 6.67
N THR A 100 -12.73 2.29 5.64
CA THR A 100 -12.76 1.26 4.60
C THR A 100 -11.97 0.04 5.02
N ALA A 101 -10.89 0.23 5.77
CA ALA A 101 -9.96 -0.80 6.21
C ALA A 101 -9.20 -0.35 7.46
N VAL A 102 -8.52 -1.29 8.10
CA VAL A 102 -7.51 -1.02 9.14
C VAL A 102 -6.12 -1.23 8.56
N LYS A 103 -5.20 -0.31 8.84
CA LYS A 103 -3.79 -0.39 8.42
C LYS A 103 -2.89 -0.81 9.58
N LEU A 104 -2.20 -1.90 9.38
CA LEU A 104 -1.19 -2.42 10.28
C LEU A 104 0.21 -1.99 9.85
N TYR A 105 0.94 -1.40 10.78
CA TYR A 105 2.38 -1.22 10.74
C TYR A 105 3.01 -1.94 11.93
N PRO A 106 4.00 -2.82 11.74
CA PRO A 106 4.88 -3.19 12.84
C PRO A 106 5.60 -1.93 13.36
N ALA A 107 5.71 -1.80 14.68
CA ALA A 107 6.30 -0.60 15.28
C ALA A 107 7.72 -0.37 14.77
N ARG A 108 8.01 0.83 14.27
CA ARG A 108 9.31 1.25 13.72
C ARG A 108 9.73 0.58 12.40
N ALA A 109 8.84 -0.12 11.71
CA ALA A 109 9.16 -0.74 10.43
C ALA A 109 9.34 0.29 9.28
N THR A 110 8.64 1.42 9.34
CA THR A 110 8.67 2.45 8.29
C THR A 110 8.40 3.86 8.84
N THR A 111 8.28 4.84 7.98
CA THR A 111 8.01 6.25 8.33
C THR A 111 6.72 6.39 9.14
N ASN A 112 6.76 7.12 10.26
CA ASN A 112 5.65 7.36 11.18
C ASN A 112 4.97 6.07 11.66
N SER A 113 5.78 5.03 11.96
CA SER A 113 5.29 3.74 12.47
C SER A 113 5.62 3.52 13.96
N GLU A 114 6.03 4.56 14.68
CA GLU A 114 6.39 4.48 16.10
C GLU A 114 5.22 4.03 16.98
N PHE A 115 4.00 4.36 16.58
CA PHE A 115 2.76 3.97 17.24
C PHE A 115 2.19 2.63 16.77
N GLY A 116 2.88 1.94 15.87
CA GLY A 116 2.47 0.64 15.32
C GLY A 116 2.43 -0.47 16.35
N VAL A 117 2.10 -1.66 15.88
CA VAL A 117 1.94 -2.84 16.72
C VAL A 117 3.29 -3.30 17.24
N THR A 118 3.41 -3.43 18.58
CA THR A 118 4.62 -3.93 19.25
C THR A 118 4.52 -5.41 19.62
N LYS A 119 3.30 -5.90 19.86
CA LYS A 119 3.02 -7.30 20.19
C LYS A 119 1.73 -7.76 19.52
N TRP A 120 1.79 -8.86 18.79
CA TRP A 120 0.66 -9.40 18.05
C TRP A 120 -0.55 -9.72 18.92
N ASN A 121 -0.33 -10.18 20.15
CA ASN A 121 -1.42 -10.47 21.10
C ASN A 121 -2.25 -9.24 21.48
N ASN A 122 -1.67 -8.03 21.42
CA ASN A 122 -2.39 -6.80 21.77
C ASN A 122 -3.52 -6.47 20.78
N VAL A 123 -3.38 -6.92 19.55
CA VAL A 123 -4.34 -6.61 18.47
C VAL A 123 -5.27 -7.76 18.13
N HIS A 124 -5.14 -8.92 18.79
CA HIS A 124 -5.92 -10.12 18.53
C HIS A 124 -7.44 -9.86 18.54
N GLY A 125 -7.96 -9.17 19.56
CA GLY A 125 -9.39 -8.84 19.64
C GLY A 125 -9.89 -7.91 18.52
N VAL A 126 -9.03 -7.05 18.00
CA VAL A 126 -9.36 -6.21 16.83
C VAL A 126 -9.43 -7.07 15.57
N LEU A 127 -8.45 -7.97 15.38
CA LEU A 127 -8.42 -8.86 14.20
C LEU A 127 -9.61 -9.84 14.20
N GLU A 128 -9.99 -10.40 15.35
CA GLU A 128 -11.21 -11.22 15.48
C GLU A 128 -12.47 -10.41 15.10
N ARG A 129 -12.58 -9.16 15.56
CA ARG A 129 -13.70 -8.30 15.22
C ARG A 129 -13.74 -8.01 13.72
N MET A 130 -12.59 -7.68 13.12
CA MET A 130 -12.48 -7.43 11.69
C MET A 130 -12.85 -8.65 10.85
N GLU A 131 -12.37 -9.84 11.22
CA GLU A 131 -12.76 -11.11 10.57
C GLU A 131 -14.27 -11.29 10.59
N LYS A 132 -14.90 -11.12 11.76
CA LYS A 132 -16.34 -11.27 11.96
C LYS A 132 -17.19 -10.33 11.12
N ILE A 133 -16.77 -9.07 10.96
CA ILE A 133 -17.52 -8.06 10.19
C ILE A 133 -17.11 -7.99 8.72
N GLY A 134 -16.09 -8.77 8.30
CA GLY A 134 -15.56 -8.78 6.93
C GLY A 134 -14.74 -7.57 6.56
N MET A 135 -14.23 -6.80 7.54
CA MET A 135 -13.42 -5.61 7.30
C MET A 135 -11.98 -5.99 6.90
N PRO A 136 -11.41 -5.43 5.82
CA PRO A 136 -10.07 -5.80 5.38
C PRO A 136 -8.97 -5.22 6.29
N LEU A 137 -7.91 -6.01 6.48
CA LEU A 137 -6.64 -5.62 7.08
C LEU A 137 -5.61 -5.34 6.00
N LEU A 138 -5.04 -4.15 6.00
CA LEU A 138 -3.96 -3.74 5.10
C LEU A 138 -2.63 -3.85 5.87
N VAL A 139 -1.71 -4.65 5.38
CA VAL A 139 -0.51 -5.03 6.14
C VAL A 139 0.76 -4.49 5.49
N HIS A 140 1.51 -3.66 6.24
CA HIS A 140 2.93 -3.44 5.95
C HIS A 140 3.69 -4.66 6.45
N GLY A 141 4.05 -5.57 5.54
CA GLY A 141 4.53 -6.90 5.86
C GLY A 141 6.04 -6.97 6.02
N GLU A 142 6.62 -6.23 6.96
CA GLU A 142 8.04 -6.31 7.28
C GLU A 142 8.27 -6.52 8.78
N GLU A 143 9.24 -7.37 9.12
CA GLU A 143 9.71 -7.46 10.49
C GLU A 143 10.58 -6.23 10.84
N ALA A 144 10.41 -5.70 12.06
CA ALA A 144 11.11 -4.50 12.50
C ALA A 144 12.36 -4.78 13.35
N ASP A 145 12.65 -6.06 13.65
CA ASP A 145 13.83 -6.46 14.42
C ASP A 145 15.11 -6.03 13.68
N PRO A 146 16.00 -5.23 14.31
CA PRO A 146 17.23 -4.75 13.68
C PRO A 146 18.25 -5.88 13.37
N GLU A 147 18.14 -7.04 13.99
CA GLU A 147 18.99 -8.20 13.70
C GLU A 147 18.62 -8.89 12.37
N ILE A 148 17.44 -8.61 11.82
CA ILE A 148 17.01 -9.17 10.54
C ILE A 148 17.46 -8.26 9.41
N ASP A 149 18.17 -8.86 8.42
CA ASP A 149 18.61 -8.13 7.22
C ASP A 149 17.42 -7.44 6.55
N ILE A 150 17.60 -6.16 6.24
CA ILE A 150 16.55 -5.31 5.65
C ILE A 150 15.98 -5.89 4.34
N PHE A 151 16.75 -6.71 3.62
CA PHE A 151 16.28 -7.35 2.39
C PHE A 151 15.46 -8.62 2.63
N ASP A 152 15.47 -9.18 3.86
CA ASP A 152 14.79 -10.44 4.20
C ASP A 152 13.55 -10.20 5.09
N ARG A 153 13.32 -8.98 5.56
CA ARG A 153 12.25 -8.62 6.52
C ARG A 153 10.85 -9.00 6.05
N GLU A 154 10.55 -8.85 4.76
CA GLU A 154 9.25 -9.24 4.19
C GLU A 154 9.04 -10.76 4.23
N ALA A 155 10.02 -11.53 3.77
CA ALA A 155 9.96 -12.99 3.80
C ALA A 155 9.85 -13.51 5.24
N PHE A 156 10.63 -12.94 6.16
CA PHE A 156 10.58 -13.29 7.57
C PHE A 156 9.20 -13.03 8.20
N PHE A 157 8.59 -11.88 7.91
CA PHE A 157 7.26 -11.54 8.42
C PHE A 157 6.19 -12.50 7.88
N ILE A 158 6.25 -12.87 6.60
CA ILE A 158 5.34 -13.83 5.99
C ILE A 158 5.43 -15.17 6.71
N ASP A 159 6.64 -15.71 6.90
CA ASP A 159 6.85 -17.03 7.47
C ASP A 159 6.48 -17.10 8.97
N ASN A 160 6.82 -16.07 9.75
CA ASN A 160 6.72 -16.12 11.20
C ASN A 160 5.43 -15.48 11.77
N VAL A 161 4.75 -14.64 11.01
CA VAL A 161 3.54 -13.95 11.46
C VAL A 161 2.35 -14.28 10.56
N LEU A 162 2.43 -13.90 9.31
CA LEU A 162 1.27 -13.89 8.43
C LEU A 162 0.76 -15.30 8.09
N SER A 163 1.67 -16.26 7.91
CA SER A 163 1.31 -17.65 7.67
C SER A 163 0.51 -18.25 8.83
N GLY A 164 0.89 -17.96 10.07
CA GLY A 164 0.16 -18.39 11.27
C GLY A 164 -1.25 -17.79 11.32
N TRP A 165 -1.38 -16.50 11.08
CA TRP A 165 -2.69 -15.82 11.08
C TRP A 165 -3.64 -16.38 10.04
N VAL A 166 -3.17 -16.57 8.80
CA VAL A 166 -4.00 -17.06 7.71
C VAL A 166 -4.41 -18.52 7.90
N THR A 167 -3.54 -19.36 8.48
CA THR A 167 -3.79 -20.79 8.59
C THR A 167 -4.50 -21.20 9.89
N HIS A 168 -4.33 -20.44 10.99
CA HIS A 168 -4.77 -20.85 12.31
C HIS A 168 -5.61 -19.80 13.04
N ASP A 169 -5.11 -18.56 13.15
CA ASP A 169 -5.72 -17.58 14.05
C ASP A 169 -6.93 -16.88 13.43
N PHE A 170 -6.83 -16.46 12.15
CA PHE A 170 -7.84 -15.67 11.45
C PHE A 170 -8.03 -16.15 10.00
N PRO A 171 -8.49 -17.39 9.78
CA PRO A 171 -8.53 -18.00 8.44
C PRO A 171 -9.55 -17.35 7.48
N ALA A 172 -10.50 -16.58 7.99
CA ALA A 172 -11.49 -15.86 7.19
C ALA A 172 -11.23 -14.34 7.10
N LEU A 173 -10.18 -13.82 7.75
CA LEU A 173 -9.83 -12.41 7.68
C LEU A 173 -9.42 -12.02 6.26
N ASN A 174 -10.00 -10.95 5.74
CA ASN A 174 -9.57 -10.38 4.47
C ASN A 174 -8.26 -9.62 4.69
N ILE A 175 -7.17 -10.05 4.06
CA ILE A 175 -5.84 -9.44 4.21
C ILE A 175 -5.32 -8.97 2.86
N VAL A 176 -4.85 -7.74 2.81
CA VAL A 176 -4.06 -7.20 1.71
C VAL A 176 -2.63 -7.03 2.20
N LEU A 177 -1.72 -7.88 1.69
CA LEU A 177 -0.29 -7.69 1.86
C LEU A 177 0.15 -6.56 0.91
N GLU A 178 0.43 -5.39 1.48
CA GLU A 178 0.63 -4.20 0.68
C GLU A 178 2.06 -4.09 0.14
N HIS A 179 2.21 -3.43 -1.02
CA HIS A 179 3.50 -3.08 -1.67
C HIS A 179 4.54 -4.20 -1.62
N ILE A 180 4.13 -5.44 -1.93
CA ILE A 180 5.03 -6.60 -1.89
C ILE A 180 6.27 -6.39 -2.76
N THR A 181 7.40 -6.90 -2.28
CA THR A 181 8.71 -6.70 -2.93
C THR A 181 9.46 -7.99 -3.23
N THR A 182 8.97 -9.15 -2.76
CA THR A 182 9.67 -10.43 -2.83
C THR A 182 8.93 -11.46 -3.68
N GLU A 183 9.68 -12.46 -4.16
CA GLU A 183 9.12 -13.65 -4.79
C GLU A 183 8.32 -14.48 -3.77
N GLU A 184 8.79 -14.49 -2.50
CA GLU A 184 8.13 -15.14 -1.37
C GLU A 184 6.74 -14.55 -1.13
N GLY A 185 6.58 -13.21 -1.17
CA GLY A 185 5.29 -12.54 -1.10
C GLY A 185 4.35 -12.92 -2.25
N VAL A 186 4.88 -13.01 -3.47
CA VAL A 186 4.10 -13.47 -4.63
C VAL A 186 3.60 -14.90 -4.43
N GLU A 187 4.47 -15.82 -4.04
CA GLU A 187 4.11 -17.24 -3.88
C GLU A 187 3.16 -17.44 -2.68
N PHE A 188 3.34 -16.70 -1.58
CA PHE A 188 2.41 -16.70 -0.46
C PHE A 188 0.99 -16.33 -0.92
N VAL A 189 0.82 -15.19 -1.59
CA VAL A 189 -0.51 -14.73 -2.07
C VAL A 189 -1.13 -15.73 -3.05
N LYS A 190 -0.35 -16.36 -3.92
CA LYS A 190 -0.84 -17.38 -4.84
C LYS A 190 -1.28 -18.67 -4.16
N SER A 191 -0.63 -19.03 -3.05
CA SER A 191 -0.92 -20.26 -2.30
C SER A 191 -2.13 -20.13 -1.39
N CYS A 192 -2.54 -18.90 -1.07
CA CYS A 192 -3.65 -18.61 -0.16
C CYS A 192 -5.01 -18.59 -0.85
N GLY A 193 -6.07 -18.53 -0.03
CA GLY A 193 -7.45 -18.43 -0.47
C GLY A 193 -7.82 -17.04 -1.03
N LYS A 194 -9.09 -16.85 -1.38
CA LYS A 194 -9.62 -15.63 -2.00
C LYS A 194 -9.61 -14.40 -1.09
N ASN A 195 -9.46 -14.60 0.21
CA ASN A 195 -9.40 -13.56 1.21
C ASN A 195 -8.02 -12.93 1.36
N ILE A 196 -7.02 -13.40 0.61
CA ILE A 196 -5.66 -12.86 0.61
C ILE A 196 -5.32 -12.26 -0.76
N ALA A 197 -4.87 -11.02 -0.73
CA ALA A 197 -4.48 -10.27 -1.91
C ALA A 197 -3.22 -9.43 -1.64
N ALA A 198 -2.68 -8.79 -2.67
CA ALA A 198 -1.52 -7.89 -2.53
C ALA A 198 -1.61 -6.68 -3.45
N THR A 199 -1.11 -5.54 -2.97
CA THR A 199 -0.79 -4.41 -3.83
C THR A 199 0.64 -4.49 -4.33
N VAL A 200 0.86 -4.01 -5.55
CA VAL A 200 2.20 -3.91 -6.15
C VAL A 200 2.41 -2.49 -6.64
N THR A 201 3.52 -1.87 -6.25
CA THR A 201 3.84 -0.48 -6.56
C THR A 201 4.51 -0.32 -7.92
N PRO A 202 4.42 0.84 -8.59
CA PRO A 202 5.09 1.06 -9.86
C PRO A 202 6.61 1.03 -9.72
N HIS A 203 7.17 1.57 -8.62
CA HIS A 203 8.61 1.61 -8.42
C HIS A 203 9.22 0.23 -8.20
N HIS A 204 8.61 -0.68 -7.44
CA HIS A 204 9.12 -2.05 -7.28
C HIS A 204 9.09 -2.90 -8.57
N LEU A 205 8.37 -2.44 -9.60
CA LEU A 205 8.38 -3.06 -10.93
C LEU A 205 9.51 -2.59 -11.83
N VAL A 206 10.09 -1.42 -11.57
CA VAL A 206 11.08 -0.79 -12.47
C VAL A 206 12.46 -0.66 -11.86
N ILE A 207 12.58 -0.55 -10.53
CA ILE A 207 13.87 -0.50 -9.83
C ILE A 207 14.17 -1.80 -9.08
N ASN A 208 15.44 -2.04 -8.86
CA ASN A 208 15.97 -3.07 -7.96
C ASN A 208 17.06 -2.47 -7.06
N ARG A 209 17.62 -3.24 -6.14
CA ARG A 209 18.62 -2.74 -5.19
C ARG A 209 19.89 -2.15 -5.82
N ASN A 210 20.26 -2.57 -7.05
CA ASN A 210 21.41 -1.97 -7.73
C ASN A 210 21.11 -0.54 -8.15
N ASP A 211 19.88 -0.23 -8.55
CA ASP A 211 19.49 1.13 -8.92
C ASP A 211 19.61 2.10 -7.75
N LEU A 212 19.40 1.61 -6.53
CA LEU A 212 19.55 2.38 -5.30
C LEU A 212 21.01 2.54 -4.86
N LEU A 213 21.85 1.50 -5.01
CA LEU A 213 23.15 1.39 -4.32
C LEU A 213 24.36 1.40 -5.24
N ALA A 214 24.25 0.94 -6.50
CA ALA A 214 25.39 0.80 -7.38
C ALA A 214 25.83 2.16 -7.96
N GLY A 215 27.11 2.49 -7.78
CA GLY A 215 27.68 3.74 -8.25
C GLY A 215 27.36 4.94 -7.37
N GLY A 216 26.88 4.72 -6.15
CA GLY A 216 26.52 5.74 -5.17
C GLY A 216 25.08 5.62 -4.71
N ILE A 217 24.81 6.12 -3.51
CA ILE A 217 23.47 6.08 -2.90
C ILE A 217 22.54 7.06 -3.63
N ARG A 218 21.34 6.58 -3.99
CA ARG A 218 20.30 7.42 -4.60
C ARG A 218 19.10 7.53 -3.64
N PRO A 219 19.08 8.53 -2.75
CA PRO A 219 18.05 8.65 -1.70
C PRO A 219 16.63 8.78 -2.26
N HIS A 220 16.44 9.36 -3.45
CA HIS A 220 15.13 9.46 -4.08
C HIS A 220 14.53 8.10 -4.50
N LEU A 221 15.34 7.04 -4.57
CA LEU A 221 14.88 5.66 -4.80
C LEU A 221 14.73 4.84 -3.51
N TYR A 222 14.98 5.45 -2.35
CA TYR A 222 14.84 4.79 -1.06
C TYR A 222 13.38 4.78 -0.61
N CYS A 223 12.86 3.59 -0.36
CA CYS A 223 11.51 3.32 0.18
C CYS A 223 11.58 2.11 1.13
N LEU A 224 10.53 1.91 1.91
CA LEU A 224 10.31 0.71 2.72
C LEU A 224 8.91 0.15 2.40
N PRO A 225 8.82 -1.13 2.04
CA PRO A 225 9.91 -2.11 1.91
C PRO A 225 10.94 -1.71 0.84
N ILE A 226 12.21 -1.99 1.13
CA ILE A 226 13.32 -1.62 0.23
C ILE A 226 13.26 -2.46 -1.06
N ALA A 227 13.66 -1.86 -2.20
CA ALA A 227 13.76 -2.59 -3.47
C ALA A 227 14.75 -3.76 -3.35
N LYS A 228 14.32 -4.95 -3.76
CA LYS A 228 15.05 -6.21 -3.62
C LYS A 228 15.95 -6.51 -4.82
N ARG A 229 16.45 -7.76 -4.91
CA ARG A 229 17.21 -8.24 -6.07
C ARG A 229 16.35 -8.30 -7.32
N ASP A 230 16.96 -8.26 -8.50
CA ASP A 230 16.25 -8.31 -9.78
C ASP A 230 15.36 -9.56 -9.95
N LYS A 231 15.72 -10.70 -9.36
CA LYS A 231 14.86 -11.90 -9.38
C LYS A 231 13.46 -11.63 -8.81
N HIS A 232 13.38 -10.86 -7.71
CA HIS A 232 12.11 -10.50 -7.07
C HIS A 232 11.31 -9.52 -7.94
N ARG A 233 11.96 -8.48 -8.49
CA ARG A 233 11.31 -7.57 -9.44
C ARG A 233 10.69 -8.31 -10.62
N ARG A 234 11.39 -9.30 -11.17
CA ARG A 234 10.85 -10.16 -12.24
C ARG A 234 9.68 -11.02 -11.77
N ALA A 235 9.68 -11.50 -10.52
CA ALA A 235 8.56 -12.25 -9.95
C ALA A 235 7.31 -11.36 -9.82
N LEU A 236 7.46 -10.11 -9.32
CA LEU A 236 6.38 -9.14 -9.29
C LEU A 236 5.79 -8.86 -10.67
N ARG A 237 6.64 -8.60 -11.68
CA ARG A 237 6.19 -8.38 -13.06
C ARG A 237 5.37 -9.55 -13.59
N ARG A 238 5.84 -10.80 -13.39
CA ARG A 238 5.08 -12.00 -13.78
C ARG A 238 3.74 -12.12 -13.03
N ALA A 239 3.71 -11.75 -11.75
CA ALA A 239 2.50 -11.83 -10.94
C ALA A 239 1.41 -10.90 -11.47
N ILE A 240 1.72 -9.61 -11.67
CA ILE A 240 0.73 -8.61 -12.10
C ILE A 240 0.23 -8.84 -13.53
N THR A 241 1.06 -9.44 -14.39
CA THR A 241 0.71 -9.70 -15.81
C THR A 241 0.09 -11.08 -16.03
N SER A 242 -0.10 -11.87 -14.96
CA SER A 242 -0.65 -13.24 -15.06
C SER A 242 -2.18 -13.29 -15.18
N GLY A 243 -2.88 -12.17 -14.98
CA GLY A 243 -4.34 -12.14 -14.88
C GLY A 243 -4.89 -12.63 -13.53
N ASN A 244 -4.02 -12.95 -12.55
CA ASN A 244 -4.45 -13.33 -11.21
C ASN A 244 -5.06 -12.14 -10.47
N ARG A 245 -6.30 -12.30 -9.99
CA ARG A 245 -7.10 -11.27 -9.34
C ARG A 245 -6.59 -10.83 -7.97
N SER A 246 -5.76 -11.64 -7.32
CA SER A 246 -5.20 -11.32 -6.02
C SER A 246 -4.12 -10.23 -6.08
N PHE A 247 -3.70 -9.77 -7.26
CA PHE A 247 -2.73 -8.68 -7.42
C PHE A 247 -3.40 -7.48 -8.07
N PHE A 248 -3.22 -6.30 -7.45
CA PHE A 248 -3.78 -5.06 -7.96
C PHE A 248 -2.92 -3.83 -7.64
N LEU A 249 -3.29 -2.71 -8.23
CA LEU A 249 -2.57 -1.45 -8.16
C LEU A 249 -2.65 -0.85 -6.73
N GLY A 250 -1.50 -0.47 -6.19
CA GLY A 250 -1.37 0.41 -5.05
C GLY A 250 -0.05 1.18 -5.22
N THR A 251 -0.13 2.50 -5.39
CA THR A 251 1.05 3.26 -5.79
C THR A 251 2.09 3.39 -4.71
N ASP A 252 1.69 3.36 -3.45
CA ASP A 252 2.52 3.78 -2.33
C ASP A 252 3.27 5.09 -2.65
N SER A 253 2.57 6.02 -3.31
CA SER A 253 3.10 7.35 -3.53
C SER A 253 3.26 8.03 -2.18
N ALA A 254 4.51 8.18 -1.74
CA ALA A 254 4.88 8.62 -0.40
C ALA A 254 5.83 9.82 -0.46
N PRO A 255 5.26 11.04 -0.59
CA PRO A 255 6.03 12.25 -0.78
C PRO A 255 6.79 12.66 0.49
N HIS A 256 8.00 13.17 0.27
CA HIS A 256 8.86 13.86 1.23
C HIS A 256 9.47 15.08 0.58
N THR A 257 9.91 16.06 1.38
CA THR A 257 10.66 17.19 0.85
C THR A 257 12.02 16.75 0.31
N ILE A 258 12.58 17.47 -0.64
CA ILE A 258 13.92 17.21 -1.17
C ILE A 258 14.94 17.19 -0.02
N SER A 259 14.87 18.17 0.88
CA SER A 259 15.77 18.27 2.04
C SER A 259 15.68 17.05 2.97
N SER A 260 14.50 16.45 3.13
CA SER A 260 14.33 15.21 3.92
C SER A 260 14.88 13.98 3.19
N LYS A 261 14.72 13.92 1.88
CA LYS A 261 15.29 12.85 1.05
C LYS A 261 16.81 12.89 0.98
N GLU A 262 17.38 14.10 0.89
CA GLU A 262 18.82 14.35 0.76
C GLU A 262 19.48 14.67 2.11
N SER A 263 19.09 13.93 3.14
CA SER A 263 19.63 13.99 4.50
C SER A 263 20.16 12.62 4.92
N ASP A 264 20.80 12.54 6.08
CA ASP A 264 21.33 11.29 6.66
C ASP A 264 20.21 10.25 6.87
N CYS A 265 18.98 10.69 7.14
CA CYS A 265 17.81 9.82 7.25
C CYS A 265 17.40 9.23 5.89
N GLY A 266 17.53 10.01 4.81
CA GLY A 266 17.08 9.62 3.48
C GLY A 266 15.55 9.47 3.33
N CYS A 267 14.78 9.65 4.31
CA CYS A 267 13.34 9.42 4.49
C CYS A 267 12.70 8.44 3.50
N ALA A 268 12.28 7.27 3.98
CA ALA A 268 11.73 6.22 3.14
C ALA A 268 10.41 6.64 2.48
N GLY A 269 10.34 6.59 1.16
CA GLY A 269 9.16 6.91 0.36
C GLY A 269 9.51 7.48 -1.01
N ILE A 270 8.76 7.06 -2.02
CA ILE A 270 8.91 7.53 -3.41
C ILE A 270 7.62 8.22 -3.85
N PHE A 271 7.71 9.47 -4.29
CA PHE A 271 6.57 10.17 -4.89
C PHE A 271 6.47 9.81 -6.38
N ASN A 272 5.41 9.08 -6.74
CA ASN A 272 5.22 8.57 -8.10
C ASN A 272 3.82 8.86 -8.68
N ALA A 273 2.91 9.52 -7.95
CA ALA A 273 1.53 9.74 -8.35
C ALA A 273 1.38 10.43 -9.73
N GLN A 274 2.37 11.23 -10.13
CA GLN A 274 2.34 11.99 -11.39
C GLN A 274 2.44 11.13 -12.65
N ASN A 275 2.98 9.92 -12.57
CA ASN A 275 3.25 9.04 -13.72
C ASN A 275 3.10 7.54 -13.40
N ALA A 276 2.44 7.23 -12.28
CA ALA A 276 2.27 5.84 -11.84
C ALA A 276 1.54 4.98 -12.88
N VAL A 277 0.46 5.50 -13.47
CA VAL A 277 -0.36 4.78 -14.45
C VAL A 277 0.43 4.47 -15.71
N GLU A 278 1.25 5.41 -16.18
CA GLU A 278 2.12 5.27 -17.34
C GLU A 278 3.23 4.24 -17.08
N ILE A 279 3.82 4.24 -15.87
CA ILE A 279 4.83 3.23 -15.49
C ILE A 279 4.22 1.83 -15.52
N TYR A 280 3.03 1.64 -14.92
CA TYR A 280 2.34 0.36 -14.99
C TYR A 280 2.07 -0.05 -16.43
N ALA A 281 1.50 0.84 -17.24
CA ALA A 281 1.21 0.56 -18.66
C ALA A 281 2.46 0.13 -19.44
N SER A 282 3.62 0.80 -19.20
CA SER A 282 4.89 0.44 -19.83
C SER A 282 5.35 -0.96 -19.42
N VAL A 283 5.20 -1.34 -18.15
CA VAL A 283 5.54 -2.68 -17.68
C VAL A 283 4.67 -3.75 -18.35
N PHE A 284 3.34 -3.51 -18.46
CA PHE A 284 2.45 -4.44 -19.15
C PHE A 284 2.76 -4.53 -20.64
N GLU A 285 3.16 -3.43 -21.30
CA GLU A 285 3.61 -3.42 -22.69
C GLU A 285 4.90 -4.24 -22.87
N GLU A 286 5.93 -3.98 -22.03
CA GLU A 286 7.20 -4.73 -22.05
C GLU A 286 7.01 -6.23 -21.82
N MET A 287 6.00 -6.60 -21.04
CA MET A 287 5.67 -8.00 -20.76
C MET A 287 4.71 -8.61 -21.80
N ASN A 288 4.30 -7.88 -22.83
CA ASN A 288 3.31 -8.27 -23.85
C ASN A 288 1.97 -8.73 -23.24
N ALA A 289 1.49 -8.02 -22.22
CA ALA A 289 0.29 -8.36 -21.44
C ALA A 289 -0.65 -7.17 -21.25
N LEU A 290 -0.70 -6.23 -22.20
CA LEU A 290 -1.54 -5.03 -22.10
C LEU A 290 -3.02 -5.35 -21.89
N GLU A 291 -3.50 -6.49 -22.36
CA GLU A 291 -4.88 -6.96 -22.17
C GLU A 291 -5.26 -7.22 -20.71
N GLU A 292 -4.28 -7.48 -19.85
CA GLU A 292 -4.50 -7.68 -18.41
C GLU A 292 -4.42 -6.36 -17.60
N PHE A 293 -3.97 -5.25 -18.23
CA PHE A 293 -3.72 -4.00 -17.53
C PHE A 293 -4.98 -3.41 -16.87
N GLU A 294 -6.13 -3.41 -17.55
CA GLU A 294 -7.38 -2.86 -16.98
C GLU A 294 -7.84 -3.68 -15.77
N LYS A 295 -7.65 -5.01 -15.78
CA LYS A 295 -7.99 -5.87 -14.65
C LYS A 295 -7.16 -5.48 -13.43
N PHE A 296 -5.85 -5.41 -13.59
CA PHE A 296 -4.92 -5.03 -12.53
C PHE A 296 -5.18 -3.62 -12.00
N ALA A 297 -5.36 -2.64 -12.88
CA ALA A 297 -5.46 -1.23 -12.50
C ALA A 297 -6.84 -0.83 -11.96
N SER A 298 -7.93 -1.46 -12.45
CA SER A 298 -9.27 -0.91 -12.27
C SER A 298 -10.33 -1.92 -11.78
N LEU A 299 -10.08 -3.23 -11.86
CA LEU A 299 -11.12 -4.24 -11.62
C LEU A 299 -10.81 -5.20 -10.47
N ASN A 300 -9.56 -5.45 -10.16
CA ASN A 300 -9.18 -6.45 -9.15
C ASN A 300 -9.25 -5.89 -7.71
N GLY A 301 -9.02 -4.61 -7.51
CA GLY A 301 -9.02 -3.97 -6.19
C GLY A 301 -10.42 -3.74 -5.59
N PRO A 302 -11.46 -3.31 -6.36
CA PRO A 302 -12.81 -3.10 -5.86
C PRO A 302 -13.47 -4.31 -5.23
#